data_1787b92117bdb86ff34254bc0ddb0706
#
_entry.id   1787b92117bdb86ff34254bc0ddb0706
#
_cell.length_a   1.000
_cell.length_b   1.000
_cell.length_c   1.000
_cell.angle_alpha   90.00
_cell.angle_beta   90.00
_cell.angle_gamma   90.00
#
_symmetry.space_group_name_H-M   'P 1'
#
loop_
_entity.id
_entity.type
_entity.pdbx_description
1 polymer ?
#
loop_
_entity_poly.entity_id
_entity_poly.type
_entity_poly.pdbx_seq_one_letter_code
_entity_poly.pdbx_strand_id
1 'polypeptide(L)'
;SEVLPSETMAQAVELIETVEETGLVYAYAENYCYMDLTFEMWRRYREGDIGDVTYAEGEYIHDCAACWLDITYGDPNHWRNHLCPTFYCTHSLGPIMTITGHRPVQVVGFENPPIEEFYHLGHAGGHASGIEMVTLDNGATVKSIHGALKREPAQTSYKVFGTKGFLGTCADAEGEKVRLYQESATQTCAAENRYI
;
A
#
# COMPACT_ATOMS: atom_id res chain seq x y z
N SER A 1 -2.41 -8.35 -14.19
CA SER A 1 -2.06 -6.97 -14.56
C SER A 1 -1.08 -6.39 -13.59
N GLU A 2 -0.40 -5.33 -14.00
CA GLU A 2 0.37 -4.40 -13.19
C GLU A 2 -0.58 -3.47 -12.40
N VAL A 3 -0.08 -2.79 -11.38
CA VAL A 3 -0.79 -1.75 -10.65
C VAL A 3 -0.81 -0.45 -11.46
N LEU A 4 -1.93 0.23 -11.59
CA LEU A 4 -3.28 -0.06 -11.16
C LEU A 4 -4.01 -0.95 -12.18
N PRO A 5 -5.07 -1.65 -11.79
CA PRO A 5 -5.79 -2.53 -12.72
C PRO A 5 -6.63 -1.77 -13.74
N SER A 6 -6.98 -0.53 -13.44
CA SER A 6 -7.86 0.32 -14.25
C SER A 6 -7.66 1.80 -13.93
N GLU A 7 -8.06 2.67 -14.85
CA GLU A 7 -8.07 4.12 -14.65
C GLU A 7 -9.37 4.61 -13.97
N THR A 8 -10.47 3.92 -14.19
CA THR A 8 -11.79 4.30 -13.67
C THR A 8 -12.48 3.14 -12.95
N MET A 9 -13.41 3.47 -12.07
CA MET A 9 -14.25 2.47 -11.39
C MET A 9 -15.12 1.67 -12.38
N ALA A 10 -15.58 2.28 -13.48
CA ALA A 10 -16.33 1.58 -14.51
C ALA A 10 -15.48 0.47 -15.16
N GLN A 11 -14.24 0.77 -15.51
CA GLN A 11 -13.30 -0.22 -16.04
C GLN A 11 -12.96 -1.33 -15.00
N ALA A 12 -12.87 -0.99 -13.71
CA ALA A 12 -12.66 -1.97 -12.66
C ALA A 12 -13.85 -2.96 -12.56
N VAL A 13 -15.08 -2.46 -12.64
CA VAL A 13 -16.28 -3.29 -12.64
C VAL A 13 -16.31 -4.18 -13.88
N GLU A 14 -16.10 -3.64 -15.07
CA GLU A 14 -16.05 -4.39 -16.34
C GLU A 14 -14.98 -5.48 -16.31
N LEU A 15 -13.81 -5.21 -15.72
CA LEU A 15 -12.76 -6.20 -15.56
C LEU A 15 -13.22 -7.37 -14.68
N ILE A 16 -13.85 -7.08 -13.54
CA ILE A 16 -14.36 -8.11 -12.63
C ILE A 16 -15.44 -8.96 -13.33
N GLU A 17 -16.41 -8.32 -13.94
CA GLU A 17 -17.49 -8.99 -14.68
C GLU A 17 -16.92 -9.88 -15.79
N THR A 18 -15.95 -9.38 -16.57
CA THR A 18 -15.29 -10.16 -17.63
C THR A 18 -14.57 -11.39 -17.06
N VAL A 19 -13.87 -11.27 -15.93
CA VAL A 19 -13.20 -12.39 -15.28
C VAL A 19 -14.21 -13.44 -14.80
N GLU A 20 -15.31 -12.98 -14.20
CA GLU A 20 -16.39 -13.88 -13.73
C GLU A 20 -17.07 -14.60 -14.89
N GLU A 21 -17.41 -13.89 -15.97
CA GLU A 21 -18.05 -14.46 -17.17
C GLU A 21 -17.19 -15.45 -17.91
N THR A 22 -15.88 -15.17 -18.03
CA THR A 22 -14.95 -16.01 -18.79
C THR A 22 -14.39 -17.17 -18.00
N GLY A 23 -14.39 -17.09 -16.65
CA GLY A 23 -13.79 -18.05 -15.75
C GLY A 23 -12.25 -18.13 -15.89
N LEU A 24 -11.61 -17.15 -16.51
CA LEU A 24 -10.16 -17.08 -16.67
C LEU A 24 -9.49 -16.66 -15.35
N VAL A 25 -8.26 -17.11 -15.16
CA VAL A 25 -7.45 -16.68 -14.02
C VAL A 25 -6.94 -15.27 -14.27
N TYR A 26 -7.29 -14.34 -13.38
CA TYR A 26 -6.76 -13.00 -13.36
C TYR A 26 -5.90 -12.80 -12.10
N ALA A 27 -4.67 -12.31 -12.28
CA ALA A 27 -3.77 -11.98 -11.19
C ALA A 27 -3.45 -10.48 -11.21
N TYR A 28 -3.81 -9.80 -10.11
CA TYR A 28 -3.45 -8.41 -9.86
C TYR A 28 -2.11 -8.35 -9.13
N ALA A 29 -1.09 -7.79 -9.78
CA ALA A 29 0.28 -7.85 -9.31
C ALA A 29 0.62 -6.70 -8.34
N GLU A 30 -0.17 -6.55 -7.25
CA GLU A 30 0.19 -5.65 -6.14
C GLU A 30 1.30 -6.29 -5.31
N ASN A 31 2.55 -6.05 -5.72
CA ASN A 31 3.72 -6.74 -5.22
C ASN A 31 3.97 -6.56 -3.71
N TYR A 32 3.65 -5.39 -3.14
CA TYR A 32 3.86 -5.12 -1.71
C TYR A 32 2.99 -5.99 -0.80
N CYS A 33 1.87 -6.51 -1.30
CA CYS A 33 1.07 -7.49 -0.58
C CYS A 33 1.78 -8.84 -0.39
N TYR A 34 2.80 -9.14 -1.22
CA TYR A 34 3.49 -10.43 -1.28
C TYR A 34 4.97 -10.35 -0.85
N MET A 35 5.43 -9.19 -0.37
CA MET A 35 6.78 -9.04 0.18
C MET A 35 6.93 -9.83 1.49
N ASP A 36 8.15 -10.27 1.79
CA ASP A 36 8.48 -11.10 2.95
C ASP A 36 7.97 -10.49 4.27
N LEU A 37 8.14 -9.17 4.43
CA LEU A 37 7.67 -8.45 5.63
C LEU A 37 6.14 -8.51 5.77
N THR A 38 5.41 -8.28 4.68
CA THR A 38 3.95 -8.34 4.66
C THR A 38 3.46 -9.75 4.98
N PHE A 39 4.13 -10.76 4.40
CA PHE A 39 3.81 -12.16 4.67
C PHE A 39 4.03 -12.54 6.13
N GLU A 40 5.15 -12.12 6.75
CA GLU A 40 5.41 -12.38 8.17
C GLU A 40 4.40 -11.67 9.07
N MET A 41 4.06 -10.40 8.78
CA MET A 41 3.03 -9.68 9.52
C MET A 41 1.65 -10.36 9.38
N TRP A 42 1.27 -10.79 8.17
CA TRP A 42 0.06 -11.57 7.92
C TRP A 42 0.03 -12.87 8.75
N ARG A 43 1.13 -13.63 8.75
CA ARG A 43 1.25 -14.88 9.50
C ARG A 43 1.04 -14.63 10.99
N ARG A 44 1.73 -13.65 11.57
CA ARG A 44 1.62 -13.26 12.98
C ARG A 44 0.22 -12.78 13.36
N TYR A 45 -0.38 -12.00 12.50
CA TYR A 45 -1.76 -11.56 12.70
C TYR A 45 -2.74 -12.74 12.72
N ARG A 46 -2.58 -13.68 11.78
CA ARG A 46 -3.40 -14.90 11.69
C ARG A 46 -3.20 -15.85 12.86
N GLU A 47 -2.03 -15.90 13.45
CA GLU A 47 -1.74 -16.65 14.68
C GLU A 47 -2.35 -15.98 15.94
N GLY A 48 -2.86 -14.76 15.81
CA GLY A 48 -3.51 -14.03 16.91
C GLY A 48 -2.54 -13.32 17.84
N ASP A 49 -1.27 -13.16 17.44
CA ASP A 49 -0.19 -12.59 18.25
C ASP A 49 -0.52 -11.21 18.81
N ILE A 50 -1.28 -10.40 18.07
CA ILE A 50 -1.65 -9.04 18.49
C ILE A 50 -3.15 -8.85 18.73
N GLY A 51 -3.95 -9.92 18.60
CA GLY A 51 -5.42 -9.82 18.67
C GLY A 51 -6.03 -9.09 17.49
N ASP A 52 -7.23 -8.53 17.66
CA ASP A 52 -7.97 -7.85 16.61
C ASP A 52 -7.40 -6.45 16.35
N VAL A 53 -7.24 -6.08 15.08
CA VAL A 53 -6.76 -4.74 14.69
C VAL A 53 -7.72 -3.65 15.15
N THR A 54 -7.15 -2.59 15.71
CA THR A 54 -7.87 -1.37 16.12
C THR A 54 -7.45 -0.15 15.33
N TYR A 55 -6.15 -0.09 14.96
CA TYR A 55 -5.55 0.97 14.16
C TYR A 55 -4.41 0.41 13.31
N ALA A 56 -4.20 0.98 12.13
CA ALA A 56 -3.05 0.64 11.30
C ALA A 56 -2.51 1.85 10.54
N GLU A 57 -1.26 1.75 10.09
CA GLU A 57 -0.61 2.72 9.21
C GLU A 57 0.05 1.99 8.04
N GLY A 58 -0.14 2.52 6.82
CA GLY A 58 0.58 2.11 5.64
C GLY A 58 1.18 3.33 4.95
N GLU A 59 2.46 3.26 4.60
CA GLU A 59 3.18 4.35 3.93
C GLU A 59 3.94 3.81 2.72
N TYR A 60 3.81 4.53 1.61
CA TYR A 60 4.63 4.34 0.42
C TYR A 60 5.09 5.69 -0.09
N ILE A 61 6.36 6.00 0.13
CA ILE A 61 7.00 7.23 -0.31
C ILE A 61 8.13 6.86 -1.26
N HIS A 62 7.97 7.24 -2.53
CA HIS A 62 8.91 6.88 -3.58
C HIS A 62 9.07 8.03 -4.58
N ASP A 63 10.27 8.57 -4.70
CA ASP A 63 10.61 9.54 -5.76
C ASP A 63 10.70 8.81 -7.09
N CYS A 64 9.64 8.85 -7.88
CA CYS A 64 9.56 8.21 -9.19
C CYS A 64 10.12 9.07 -10.33
N ALA A 65 10.73 10.23 -10.05
CA ALA A 65 11.20 11.14 -11.10
C ALA A 65 12.13 10.46 -12.11
N ALA A 66 13.01 9.58 -11.65
CA ALA A 66 13.99 8.89 -12.51
C ALA A 66 13.35 7.83 -13.44
N CYS A 67 12.22 7.24 -13.06
CA CYS A 67 11.59 6.16 -13.83
C CYS A 67 10.26 6.56 -14.49
N TRP A 68 9.78 7.79 -14.26
CA TRP A 68 8.44 8.19 -14.70
C TRP A 68 8.26 8.17 -16.23
N LEU A 69 9.28 8.61 -16.96
CA LEU A 69 9.25 8.57 -18.43
C LEU A 69 9.22 7.14 -18.97
N ASP A 70 9.88 6.20 -18.30
CA ASP A 70 9.84 4.79 -18.69
C ASP A 70 8.47 4.18 -18.43
N ILE A 71 7.86 4.50 -17.27
CA ILE A 71 6.51 4.04 -16.88
C ILE A 71 5.44 4.59 -17.83
N THR A 72 5.59 5.82 -18.29
CA THR A 72 4.62 6.50 -19.17
C THR A 72 4.99 6.43 -20.65
N TYR A 73 6.08 5.76 -21.00
CA TYR A 73 6.64 5.70 -22.37
C TYR A 73 6.92 7.09 -22.96
N GLY A 74 7.14 8.09 -22.11
CA GLY A 74 7.32 9.49 -22.52
C GLY A 74 6.06 10.13 -23.12
N ASP A 75 4.90 9.48 -23.04
CA ASP A 75 3.63 10.02 -23.55
C ASP A 75 3.01 10.98 -22.52
N PRO A 76 2.90 12.30 -22.82
CA PRO A 76 2.30 13.25 -21.90
C PRO A 76 0.79 13.00 -21.68
N ASN A 77 0.13 12.26 -22.56
CA ASN A 77 -1.28 11.90 -22.44
C ASN A 77 -1.50 10.54 -21.75
N HIS A 78 -0.42 9.89 -21.29
CA HIS A 78 -0.55 8.64 -20.59
C HIS A 78 -1.43 8.81 -19.34
N TRP A 79 -2.38 7.93 -19.14
CA TRP A 79 -3.38 8.02 -18.08
C TRP A 79 -2.80 8.20 -16.66
N ARG A 80 -1.61 7.64 -16.39
CA ARG A 80 -0.90 7.82 -15.11
C ARG A 80 -0.51 9.26 -14.81
N ASN A 81 -0.36 10.11 -15.84
CA ASN A 81 -0.09 11.53 -15.66
C ASN A 81 -1.30 12.33 -15.15
N HIS A 82 -2.48 11.72 -15.16
CA HIS A 82 -3.75 12.36 -14.80
C HIS A 82 -4.39 11.78 -13.53
N LEU A 83 -3.77 10.76 -12.95
CA LEU A 83 -4.25 10.19 -11.68
C LEU A 83 -3.88 11.08 -10.50
N CYS A 84 -4.79 11.22 -9.56
CA CYS A 84 -4.48 11.81 -8.27
C CYS A 84 -3.75 10.81 -7.35
N PRO A 85 -2.89 11.27 -6.44
CA PRO A 85 -2.13 10.39 -5.55
C PRO A 85 -2.99 9.46 -4.71
N THR A 86 -4.14 9.92 -4.22
CA THR A 86 -5.07 9.09 -3.44
C THR A 86 -5.60 7.88 -4.23
N PHE A 87 -5.64 7.96 -5.55
CA PHE A 87 -6.04 6.82 -6.38
C PHE A 87 -4.98 5.71 -6.42
N TYR A 88 -3.72 6.04 -6.13
CA TYR A 88 -2.61 5.08 -6.13
C TYR A 88 -2.27 4.55 -4.73
N CYS A 89 -3.25 4.39 -3.85
CA CYS A 89 -3.05 3.92 -2.47
C CYS A 89 -2.77 2.41 -2.33
N THR A 90 -2.61 1.68 -3.43
CA THR A 90 -2.49 0.22 -3.42
C THR A 90 -1.28 -0.28 -2.63
N HIS A 91 -0.13 0.39 -2.75
CA HIS A 91 1.09 0.02 -2.04
C HIS A 91 1.10 0.39 -0.55
N SER A 92 0.27 1.33 -0.13
CA SER A 92 0.14 1.74 1.27
C SER A 92 -1.01 1.03 1.98
N LEU A 93 -2.19 0.97 1.37
CA LEU A 93 -3.39 0.35 1.94
C LEU A 93 -3.47 -1.17 1.70
N GLY A 94 -3.07 -1.62 0.51
CA GLY A 94 -3.17 -3.03 0.09
C GLY A 94 -2.50 -4.01 1.07
N PRO A 95 -1.24 -3.78 1.50
CA PRO A 95 -0.60 -4.63 2.51
C PRO A 95 -1.36 -4.69 3.84
N ILE A 96 -1.93 -3.57 4.31
CA ILE A 96 -2.74 -3.57 5.54
C ILE A 96 -3.99 -4.44 5.37
N MET A 97 -4.68 -4.35 4.23
CA MET A 97 -5.83 -5.21 3.91
C MET A 97 -5.42 -6.68 3.82
N THR A 98 -4.27 -6.98 3.23
CA THR A 98 -3.75 -8.34 3.12
C THR A 98 -3.41 -8.91 4.49
N ILE A 99 -2.70 -8.14 5.33
CA ILE A 99 -2.31 -8.55 6.69
C ILE A 99 -3.55 -8.84 7.54
N THR A 100 -4.53 -7.93 7.54
CA THR A 100 -5.67 -7.98 8.46
C THR A 100 -6.86 -8.80 7.94
N GLY A 101 -6.99 -8.92 6.61
CA GLY A 101 -8.15 -9.54 5.95
C GLY A 101 -9.41 -8.67 5.96
N HIS A 102 -9.34 -7.45 6.47
CA HIS A 102 -10.46 -6.50 6.54
C HIS A 102 -10.57 -5.64 5.29
N ARG A 103 -11.76 -5.10 5.03
CA ARG A 103 -12.09 -4.29 3.84
C ARG A 103 -12.45 -2.86 4.21
N PRO A 104 -12.08 -1.87 3.39
CA PRO A 104 -12.53 -0.49 3.52
C PRO A 104 -14.06 -0.38 3.39
N VAL A 105 -14.67 0.38 4.29
CA VAL A 105 -16.11 0.72 4.25
C VAL A 105 -16.36 2.23 4.19
N GLN A 106 -15.37 3.03 4.60
CA GLN A 106 -15.40 4.48 4.51
C GLN A 106 -14.00 5.03 4.29
N VAL A 107 -13.88 6.06 3.45
CA VAL A 107 -12.62 6.74 3.16
C VAL A 107 -12.83 8.25 3.18
N VAL A 108 -11.87 8.97 3.76
CA VAL A 108 -11.69 10.42 3.63
C VAL A 108 -10.26 10.67 3.22
N GLY A 109 -10.05 11.43 2.14
CA GLY A 109 -8.73 11.68 1.59
C GLY A 109 -8.41 13.15 1.43
N PHE A 110 -7.12 13.47 1.46
CA PHE A 110 -6.56 14.79 1.19
C PHE A 110 -5.35 14.65 0.29
N GLU A 111 -5.16 15.63 -0.59
CA GLU A 111 -4.02 15.72 -1.48
C GLU A 111 -3.34 17.08 -1.32
N ASN A 112 -2.03 17.09 -1.54
CA ASN A 112 -1.31 18.35 -1.66
C ASN A 112 -1.85 19.13 -2.86
N PRO A 113 -1.85 20.48 -2.82
CA PRO A 113 -2.09 21.26 -4.02
C PRO A 113 -1.02 20.95 -5.09
N PRO A 114 -1.34 21.14 -6.38
CA PRO A 114 -0.37 20.99 -7.46
C PRO A 114 0.87 21.86 -7.24
N ILE A 115 2.05 21.31 -7.55
CA ILE A 115 3.35 21.95 -7.45
C ILE A 115 3.95 21.98 -8.86
N GLU A 116 4.42 23.15 -9.30
CA GLU A 116 4.87 23.33 -10.69
C GLU A 116 6.01 22.37 -11.06
N GLU A 117 6.95 22.12 -10.16
CA GLU A 117 8.05 21.19 -10.37
C GLU A 117 7.59 19.75 -10.63
N PHE A 118 6.46 19.35 -10.06
CA PHE A 118 5.90 18.01 -10.29
C PHE A 118 5.17 17.89 -11.61
N TYR A 119 4.63 18.98 -12.17
CA TYR A 119 4.07 18.97 -13.50
C TYR A 119 5.12 18.61 -14.56
N HIS A 120 6.33 19.14 -14.41
CA HIS A 120 7.43 18.84 -15.34
C HIS A 120 7.93 17.40 -15.23
N LEU A 121 7.68 16.75 -14.10
CA LEU A 121 8.00 15.34 -13.87
C LEU A 121 6.87 14.40 -14.32
N GLY A 122 5.72 14.94 -14.78
CA GLY A 122 4.58 14.15 -15.22
C GLY A 122 3.77 13.52 -14.07
N HIS A 123 4.04 13.87 -12.81
CA HIS A 123 3.33 13.30 -11.69
C HIS A 123 1.88 13.79 -11.60
N ALA A 124 0.92 12.89 -11.68
CA ALA A 124 -0.44 12.96 -11.15
C ALA A 124 -1.05 14.38 -11.10
N GLY A 125 -1.05 15.11 -12.20
CA GLY A 125 -1.54 16.50 -12.25
C GLY A 125 -0.74 17.48 -11.39
N GLY A 126 0.51 17.15 -11.02
CA GLY A 126 1.38 17.98 -10.19
C GLY A 126 1.21 17.78 -8.68
N HIS A 127 0.37 16.86 -8.23
CA HIS A 127 0.20 16.54 -6.82
C HIS A 127 1.33 15.64 -6.33
N ALA A 128 1.95 16.00 -5.20
CA ALA A 128 3.09 15.27 -4.67
C ALA A 128 2.69 14.04 -3.84
N SER A 129 1.60 14.15 -3.06
CA SER A 129 1.15 13.06 -2.18
C SER A 129 -0.32 13.16 -1.86
N GLY A 130 -0.87 12.00 -1.47
CA GLY A 130 -2.20 11.84 -0.88
C GLY A 130 -2.13 11.16 0.48
N ILE A 131 -3.08 11.45 1.34
CA ILE A 131 -3.30 10.79 2.61
C ILE A 131 -4.76 10.41 2.73
N GLU A 132 -5.02 9.16 3.08
CA GLU A 132 -6.36 8.64 3.34
C GLU A 132 -6.49 8.19 4.79
N MET A 133 -7.64 8.54 5.36
CA MET A 133 -8.13 7.92 6.60
C MET A 133 -9.27 6.97 6.24
N VAL A 134 -9.04 5.70 6.51
CA VAL A 134 -9.92 4.60 6.08
C VAL A 134 -10.54 3.94 7.30
N THR A 135 -11.85 3.71 7.29
CA THR A 135 -12.51 2.83 8.27
C THR A 135 -12.68 1.46 7.65
N LEU A 136 -12.25 0.43 8.35
CA LEU A 136 -12.42 -0.98 7.97
C LEU A 136 -13.77 -1.53 8.45
N ASP A 137 -14.17 -2.67 7.91
CA ASP A 137 -15.46 -3.33 8.21
C ASP A 137 -15.60 -3.79 9.68
N ASN A 138 -14.50 -3.94 10.42
CA ASN A 138 -14.50 -4.19 11.87
C ASN A 138 -14.47 -2.91 12.71
N GLY A 139 -14.52 -1.72 12.09
CA GLY A 139 -14.46 -0.42 12.74
C GLY A 139 -13.03 0.12 13.01
N ALA A 140 -11.98 -0.63 12.69
CA ALA A 140 -10.61 -0.16 12.81
C ALA A 140 -10.34 1.00 11.83
N THR A 141 -9.42 1.90 12.21
CA THR A 141 -9.01 3.02 11.36
C THR A 141 -7.62 2.78 10.79
N VAL A 142 -7.45 3.08 9.50
CA VAL A 142 -6.14 3.01 8.83
C VAL A 142 -5.75 4.39 8.32
N LYS A 143 -4.53 4.80 8.60
CA LYS A 143 -3.86 5.91 7.93
C LYS A 143 -3.05 5.36 6.75
N SER A 144 -3.35 5.81 5.55
CA SER A 144 -2.62 5.44 4.33
C SER A 144 -1.99 6.69 3.74
N ILE A 145 -0.69 6.64 3.43
CA ILE A 145 0.04 7.74 2.79
C ILE A 145 0.74 7.19 1.56
N HIS A 146 0.49 7.84 0.44
CA HIS A 146 1.18 7.58 -0.81
C HIS A 146 1.72 8.88 -1.38
N GLY A 147 2.93 8.85 -1.93
CA GLY A 147 3.47 10.04 -2.58
C GLY A 147 4.79 9.83 -3.31
N ALA A 148 4.95 10.67 -4.34
CA ALA A 148 6.19 10.83 -5.10
C ALA A 148 7.09 11.92 -4.47
N LEU A 149 7.17 11.95 -3.16
CA LEU A 149 7.96 12.92 -2.41
C LEU A 149 9.46 12.64 -2.60
N LYS A 150 10.26 13.70 -2.57
CA LYS A 150 11.71 13.64 -2.69
C LYS A 150 12.32 12.86 -1.55
N ARG A 151 12.61 11.59 -1.76
CA ARG A 151 13.21 10.70 -0.79
C ARG A 151 13.96 9.54 -1.44
N GLU A 152 15.20 9.34 -1.00
CA GLU A 152 16.00 8.17 -1.29
C GLU A 152 16.65 7.64 0.01
N PRO A 153 16.64 6.33 0.23
CA PRO A 153 15.91 5.31 -0.53
C PRO A 153 14.39 5.46 -0.37
N ALA A 154 13.62 4.84 -1.27
CA ALA A 154 12.17 4.74 -1.14
C ALA A 154 11.79 4.18 0.24
N GLN A 155 10.69 4.65 0.80
CA GLN A 155 10.21 4.18 2.10
C GLN A 155 8.88 3.47 1.96
N THR A 156 8.86 2.23 2.45
CA THR A 156 7.62 1.54 2.80
C THR A 156 7.59 1.31 4.30
N SER A 157 6.43 1.49 4.93
CA SER A 157 6.28 1.28 6.36
C SER A 157 4.86 0.80 6.64
N TYR A 158 4.76 -0.31 7.36
CA TYR A 158 3.48 -0.88 7.77
C TYR A 158 3.47 -1.08 9.27
N LYS A 159 2.37 -0.66 9.92
CA LYS A 159 2.16 -0.80 11.36
C LYS A 159 0.73 -1.24 11.61
N VAL A 160 0.56 -2.26 12.45
CA VAL A 160 -0.75 -2.78 12.84
C VAL A 160 -0.80 -2.85 14.37
N PHE A 161 -1.73 -2.12 14.95
CA PHE A 161 -1.99 -2.08 16.38
C PHE A 161 -3.24 -2.91 16.66
N GLY A 162 -3.07 -3.96 17.44
CA GLY A 162 -4.14 -4.84 17.84
C GLY A 162 -4.50 -4.69 19.31
N THR A 163 -5.52 -5.43 19.74
CA THR A 163 -6.02 -5.42 21.12
C THR A 163 -5.05 -6.02 22.14
N LYS A 164 -4.02 -6.77 21.68
CA LYS A 164 -3.05 -7.46 22.52
C LYS A 164 -1.58 -7.13 22.20
N GLY A 165 -1.35 -6.30 21.17
CA GLY A 165 0.02 -6.03 20.78
C GLY A 165 0.13 -5.18 19.50
N PHE A 166 1.32 -5.20 18.93
CA PHE A 166 1.70 -4.39 17.78
C PHE A 166 2.62 -5.17 16.85
N LEU A 167 2.39 -5.01 15.56
CA LEU A 167 3.30 -5.43 14.48
C LEU A 167 3.75 -4.20 13.69
N GLY A 168 5.01 -4.12 13.34
CA GLY A 168 5.50 -3.04 12.49
C GLY A 168 6.77 -3.40 11.76
N THR A 169 6.91 -2.91 10.53
CA THR A 169 8.17 -2.99 9.80
C THR A 169 9.23 -2.14 10.47
N CYS A 170 10.44 -2.63 10.51
CA CYS A 170 11.61 -1.91 11.00
C CYS A 170 12.85 -2.35 10.21
N ALA A 171 13.92 -1.58 10.30
CA ALA A 171 15.22 -1.93 9.72
C ALA A 171 16.32 -1.73 10.76
N ASP A 172 17.34 -2.55 10.69
CA ASP A 172 18.58 -2.40 11.44
C ASP A 172 19.81 -2.72 10.55
N ALA A 173 20.98 -2.85 11.15
CA ALA A 173 22.23 -3.14 10.41
C ALA A 173 22.21 -4.51 9.69
N GLU A 174 21.30 -5.40 10.04
CA GLU A 174 21.18 -6.75 9.46
C GLU A 174 20.08 -6.81 8.37
N GLY A 175 19.31 -5.72 8.18
CA GLY A 175 18.29 -5.59 7.15
C GLY A 175 16.89 -5.31 7.69
N GLU A 176 15.90 -5.54 6.83
CA GLU A 176 14.49 -5.32 7.15
C GLU A 176 13.93 -6.45 8.02
N LYS A 177 13.11 -6.07 9.00
CA LYS A 177 12.54 -6.98 10.00
C LYS A 177 11.12 -6.59 10.35
N VAL A 178 10.39 -7.53 10.97
CA VAL A 178 9.11 -7.26 11.63
C VAL A 178 9.35 -7.17 13.14
N ARG A 179 8.90 -6.04 13.72
CA ARG A 179 8.83 -5.89 15.19
C ARG A 179 7.47 -6.37 15.67
N LEU A 180 7.49 -7.31 16.59
CA LEU A 180 6.33 -7.78 17.34
C LEU A 180 6.43 -7.28 18.79
N TYR A 181 5.42 -6.58 19.26
CA TYR A 181 5.21 -6.26 20.66
C TYR A 181 3.96 -6.98 21.17
N GLN A 182 4.09 -7.66 22.28
CA GLN A 182 3.00 -8.24 23.07
C GLN A 182 3.09 -7.68 24.50
N GLU A 183 2.00 -7.65 25.24
CA GLU A 183 1.97 -7.03 26.58
C GLU A 183 3.10 -7.48 27.52
N SER A 184 3.63 -8.69 27.34
CA SER A 184 4.68 -9.28 28.18
C SER A 184 6.08 -9.27 27.56
N ALA A 185 6.24 -8.98 26.27
CA ALA A 185 7.53 -9.07 25.58
C ALA A 185 7.57 -8.28 24.26
N THR A 186 8.74 -7.71 23.95
CA THR A 186 9.03 -7.16 22.63
C THR A 186 10.00 -8.11 21.91
N GLN A 187 9.66 -8.48 20.70
CA GLN A 187 10.48 -9.33 19.84
C GLN A 187 10.75 -8.64 18.51
N THR A 188 11.89 -8.97 17.91
CA THR A 188 12.21 -8.60 16.54
C THR A 188 12.40 -9.91 15.77
N CYS A 189 11.59 -10.09 14.74
CA CYS A 189 11.61 -11.28 13.91
C CYS A 189 12.19 -10.92 12.54
N ALA A 190 13.15 -11.71 12.05
CA ALA A 190 13.52 -11.64 10.64
C ALA A 190 12.36 -12.16 9.81
N ALA A 191 12.08 -11.50 8.69
CA ALA A 191 11.18 -12.05 7.70
C ALA A 191 11.87 -13.26 7.05
N GLU A 192 11.30 -14.44 7.22
CA GLU A 192 11.79 -15.63 6.54
C GLU A 192 11.23 -15.67 5.13
N ASN A 193 12.12 -15.78 4.14
CA ASN A 193 11.75 -15.96 2.75
C ASN A 193 11.11 -17.35 2.60
N ARG A 194 9.78 -17.40 2.50
CA ARG A 194 9.00 -18.65 2.39
C ARG A 194 8.31 -18.75 1.02
N TYR A 195 9.06 -18.52 -0.05
CA TYR A 195 8.58 -18.93 -1.36
C TYR A 195 8.63 -20.45 -1.42
N ILE A 196 7.46 -21.05 -1.33
CA ILE A 196 7.23 -22.47 -1.65
C ILE A 196 6.72 -22.55 -3.08
#